data_3b9b532223b60610f364ab8783176a2a
#
_entry.id   3b9b532223b60610f364ab8783176a2a
#
_cell.length_a   1.000
_cell.length_b   1.000
_cell.length_c   1.000
_cell.angle_alpha   90.00
_cell.angle_beta   90.00
_cell.angle_gamma   90.00
#
_symmetry.space_group_name_H-M   'P 1'
#
loop_
_entity.id
_entity.type
_entity.pdbx_description
1 polymer ?
#
loop_
_entity_poly.entity_id
_entity_poly.type
_entity_poly.pdbx_seq_one_letter_code
_entity_poly.pdbx_strand_id
1 'polypeptide(L)'
;MKSLKIYLGDLTYDTVTVANEVFPLNVGFVASYCIAKFGSKVDITLFKYIDELEKAIHDSPPDIMGLSNYCWNKRIGKEMFKILSKENPHALTIWGGPNFPADMPSQQKFMDENTEVDIYVPIDGETGFSNIVKKAFESNSKEEIKKNILD
;
A
#
# COMPACT_ATOMS: atom_id res chain seq x y z
N MET A 1 -23.59 0.37 3.48
CA MET A 1 -22.34 1.07 3.83
C MET A 1 -21.42 0.97 2.63
N LYS A 2 -20.72 2.07 2.26
CA LYS A 2 -19.73 2.05 1.17
C LYS A 2 -18.56 1.14 1.58
N SER A 3 -18.13 0.23 0.71
CA SER A 3 -16.94 -0.58 0.95
C SER A 3 -15.68 0.29 0.90
N LEU A 4 -14.68 -0.04 1.71
CA LEU A 4 -13.37 0.60 1.68
C LEU A 4 -12.61 0.11 0.44
N LYS A 5 -12.26 1.03 -0.45
CA LYS A 5 -11.56 0.73 -1.70
C LYS A 5 -10.06 0.66 -1.46
N ILE A 6 -9.47 -0.46 -1.81
CA ILE A 6 -8.06 -0.76 -1.52
C ILE A 6 -7.35 -1.20 -2.80
N TYR A 7 -6.24 -0.55 -3.13
CA TYR A 7 -5.33 -1.01 -4.16
C TYR A 7 -4.07 -1.60 -3.54
N LEU A 8 -3.72 -2.81 -3.95
CA LEU A 8 -2.48 -3.47 -3.52
C LEU A 8 -1.62 -3.77 -4.75
N GLY A 9 -0.34 -3.44 -4.67
CA GLY A 9 0.57 -3.63 -5.80
C GLY A 9 1.92 -4.20 -5.41
N ASP A 10 2.40 -5.17 -6.20
CA ASP A 10 3.79 -5.58 -6.27
C ASP A 10 4.32 -5.22 -7.65
N LEU A 11 4.74 -3.96 -7.78
CA LEU A 11 5.00 -3.36 -9.08
C LEU A 11 6.34 -3.81 -9.65
N THR A 12 6.32 -4.11 -10.94
CA THR A 12 7.49 -4.46 -11.73
C THR A 12 7.63 -3.58 -12.96
N TYR A 13 8.86 -3.48 -13.46
CA TYR A 13 9.12 -2.87 -14.76
C TYR A 13 8.61 -3.80 -15.86
N ASP A 14 7.87 -3.26 -16.81
CA ASP A 14 7.50 -3.90 -18.06
C ASP A 14 8.41 -3.36 -19.17
N THR A 15 9.45 -4.11 -19.49
CA THR A 15 10.36 -3.76 -20.60
C THR A 15 10.43 -4.94 -21.56
N VAL A 16 10.78 -4.66 -22.82
CA VAL A 16 10.92 -5.67 -23.88
C VAL A 16 11.91 -6.79 -23.51
N THR A 17 12.80 -6.54 -22.55
CA THR A 17 13.86 -7.49 -22.13
C THR A 17 13.63 -8.13 -20.77
N VAL A 18 12.68 -7.64 -19.96
CA VAL A 18 12.39 -8.16 -18.63
C VAL A 18 10.88 -8.30 -18.47
N ALA A 19 10.34 -9.43 -18.89
CA ALA A 19 8.99 -9.81 -18.54
C ALA A 19 9.02 -10.61 -17.24
N ASN A 20 8.34 -10.12 -16.21
CA ASN A 20 8.13 -10.87 -14.99
C ASN A 20 6.70 -11.44 -15.00
N GLU A 21 6.56 -12.70 -15.37
CA GLU A 21 5.26 -13.40 -15.42
C GLU A 21 4.84 -13.95 -14.04
N VAL A 22 5.66 -13.78 -13.01
CA VAL A 22 5.36 -14.28 -11.67
C VAL A 22 4.16 -13.51 -11.09
N PHE A 23 3.21 -14.27 -10.55
CA PHE A 23 2.06 -13.70 -9.84
C PHE A 23 2.54 -12.97 -8.56
N PRO A 24 2.02 -11.79 -8.22
CA PRO A 24 2.39 -11.02 -7.03
C PRO A 24 1.82 -11.67 -5.76
N LEU A 25 2.39 -12.79 -5.35
CA LEU A 25 1.86 -13.67 -4.31
C LEU A 25 1.81 -13.02 -2.94
N ASN A 26 2.79 -12.18 -2.61
CA ASN A 26 2.88 -11.44 -1.36
C ASN A 26 1.64 -10.54 -1.12
N VAL A 27 1.31 -9.67 -2.07
CA VAL A 27 0.11 -8.82 -1.96
C VAL A 27 -1.18 -9.63 -2.14
N GLY A 28 -1.13 -10.76 -2.84
CA GLY A 28 -2.22 -11.72 -2.95
C GLY A 28 -2.60 -12.34 -1.60
N PHE A 29 -1.62 -12.70 -0.76
CA PHE A 29 -1.87 -13.20 0.60
C PHE A 29 -2.48 -12.12 1.49
N VAL A 30 -1.96 -10.88 1.45
CA VAL A 30 -2.51 -9.74 2.18
C VAL A 30 -3.97 -9.49 1.78
N ALA A 31 -4.27 -9.50 0.48
CA ALA A 31 -5.63 -9.33 -0.03
C ALA A 31 -6.57 -10.44 0.46
N SER A 32 -6.17 -11.69 0.31
CA SER A 32 -6.97 -12.86 0.72
C SER A 32 -7.27 -12.84 2.22
N TYR A 33 -6.29 -12.47 3.04
CA TYR A 33 -6.45 -12.34 4.49
C TYR A 33 -7.46 -11.24 4.85
N CYS A 34 -7.36 -10.07 4.21
CA CYS A 34 -8.29 -8.96 4.43
C CYS A 34 -9.72 -9.31 3.97
N ILE A 35 -9.87 -9.95 2.82
CA ILE A 35 -11.17 -10.40 2.32
C ILE A 35 -11.80 -11.41 3.28
N ALA A 36 -11.03 -12.39 3.76
CA ALA A 36 -11.51 -13.36 4.75
C ALA A 36 -11.97 -12.72 6.06
N LYS A 37 -11.28 -11.64 6.49
CA LYS A 37 -11.55 -10.95 7.76
C LYS A 37 -12.70 -9.94 7.68
N PHE A 38 -12.84 -9.23 6.56
CA PHE A 38 -13.76 -8.09 6.43
C PHE A 38 -14.90 -8.31 5.43
N GLY A 39 -14.82 -9.34 4.59
CA GLY A 39 -15.85 -9.68 3.61
C GLY A 39 -16.14 -8.51 2.65
N SER A 40 -17.43 -8.23 2.45
CA SER A 40 -17.90 -7.18 1.54
C SER A 40 -17.62 -5.73 2.01
N LYS A 41 -17.01 -5.54 3.18
CA LYS A 41 -16.62 -4.21 3.67
C LYS A 41 -15.38 -3.67 2.95
N VAL A 42 -14.61 -4.53 2.28
CA VAL A 42 -13.45 -4.14 1.48
C VAL A 42 -13.65 -4.48 0.02
N ASP A 43 -13.16 -3.60 -0.85
CA ASP A 43 -13.09 -3.79 -2.30
C ASP A 43 -11.61 -3.69 -2.71
N ILE A 44 -10.97 -4.84 -2.94
CA ILE A 44 -9.52 -4.94 -3.13
C ILE A 44 -9.21 -5.29 -4.57
N THR A 45 -8.38 -4.46 -5.21
CA THR A 45 -7.81 -4.72 -6.54
C THR A 45 -6.30 -4.88 -6.44
N LEU A 46 -5.76 -5.88 -7.16
CA LEU A 46 -4.33 -6.17 -7.22
C LEU A 46 -3.72 -5.62 -8.49
N PHE A 47 -2.53 -5.06 -8.38
CA PHE A 47 -1.77 -4.49 -9.49
C PHE A 47 -0.35 -5.04 -9.55
N LYS A 48 0.12 -5.27 -10.75
CA LYS A 48 1.49 -5.67 -11.08
C LYS A 48 2.16 -4.66 -12.00
N TYR A 49 1.40 -4.05 -12.91
CA TYR A 49 1.91 -3.14 -13.92
C TYR A 49 1.59 -1.69 -13.58
N ILE A 50 2.54 -0.82 -13.90
CA ILE A 50 2.53 0.59 -13.53
C ILE A 50 1.39 1.34 -14.20
N ASP A 51 1.24 1.17 -15.51
CA ASP A 51 0.23 1.83 -16.32
C ASP A 51 -1.20 1.43 -15.95
N GLU A 52 -1.41 0.16 -15.56
CA GLU A 52 -2.71 -0.30 -15.06
C GLU A 52 -3.07 0.38 -13.73
N LEU A 53 -2.09 0.48 -12.80
CA LEU A 53 -2.29 1.14 -11.52
C LEU A 53 -2.51 2.65 -11.70
N GLU A 54 -1.68 3.31 -12.53
CA GLU A 54 -1.81 4.75 -12.80
C GLU A 54 -3.18 5.07 -13.40
N LYS A 55 -3.60 4.31 -14.41
CA LYS A 55 -4.94 4.44 -15.00
C LYS A 55 -6.04 4.26 -13.96
N ALA A 56 -5.95 3.23 -13.10
CA ALA A 56 -6.94 2.97 -12.07
C ALA A 56 -7.02 4.10 -11.02
N ILE A 57 -5.88 4.70 -10.66
CA ILE A 57 -5.84 5.86 -9.75
C ILE A 57 -6.57 7.05 -10.37
N HIS A 58 -6.34 7.37 -11.64
CA HIS A 58 -7.02 8.47 -12.32
C HIS A 58 -8.53 8.22 -12.50
N ASP A 59 -8.91 7.00 -12.88
CA ASP A 59 -10.32 6.64 -13.11
C ASP A 59 -11.13 6.60 -11.80
N SER A 60 -10.55 6.09 -10.73
CA SER A 60 -11.25 5.91 -9.46
C SER A 60 -10.26 5.67 -8.31
N PRO A 61 -9.69 6.73 -7.71
CA PRO A 61 -8.67 6.60 -6.69
C PRO A 61 -9.14 5.80 -5.46
N PRO A 62 -8.26 4.99 -4.84
CA PRO A 62 -8.58 4.20 -3.66
C PRO A 62 -8.61 5.05 -2.38
N ASP A 63 -9.19 4.49 -1.31
CA ASP A 63 -9.09 5.00 0.04
C ASP A 63 -7.75 4.61 0.71
N ILE A 64 -7.23 3.42 0.36
CA ILE A 64 -5.92 2.91 0.83
C ILE A 64 -5.15 2.34 -0.35
N MET A 65 -3.88 2.67 -0.45
CA MET A 65 -2.95 2.03 -1.40
C MET A 65 -1.76 1.43 -0.67
N GLY A 66 -1.62 0.11 -0.76
CA GLY A 66 -0.49 -0.65 -0.24
C GLY A 66 0.42 -1.16 -1.37
N LEU A 67 1.70 -0.84 -1.30
CA LEU A 67 2.68 -1.31 -2.29
C LEU A 67 3.80 -2.10 -1.61
N SER A 68 4.28 -3.14 -2.29
CA SER A 68 5.51 -3.80 -1.87
C SER A 68 6.70 -2.88 -2.08
N ASN A 69 7.66 -2.93 -1.15
CA ASN A 69 8.89 -2.14 -1.22
C ASN A 69 10.11 -3.06 -1.21
N TYR A 70 10.68 -3.20 -2.41
CA TYR A 70 11.97 -3.83 -2.67
C TYR A 70 12.94 -2.79 -3.22
N CYS A 71 14.23 -3.11 -3.26
CA CYS A 71 15.24 -2.19 -3.78
C CYS A 71 15.01 -1.82 -5.26
N TRP A 72 14.39 -2.70 -6.06
CA TRP A 72 14.14 -2.48 -7.48
C TRP A 72 12.87 -1.68 -7.79
N ASN A 73 11.84 -1.71 -6.92
CA ASN A 73 10.56 -1.02 -7.18
C ASN A 73 10.27 0.20 -6.29
N LYS A 74 11.18 0.55 -5.38
CA LYS A 74 11.02 1.69 -4.46
C LYS A 74 10.68 3.00 -5.18
N ARG A 75 11.39 3.31 -6.28
CA ARG A 75 11.17 4.55 -7.02
C ARG A 75 9.81 4.60 -7.70
N ILE A 76 9.39 3.48 -8.29
CA ILE A 76 8.05 3.34 -8.89
C ILE A 76 6.97 3.56 -7.82
N GLY A 77 7.09 2.91 -6.67
CA GLY A 77 6.14 3.05 -5.57
C GLY A 77 5.98 4.50 -5.11
N LYS A 78 7.11 5.24 -4.99
CA LYS A 78 7.06 6.68 -4.66
C LYS A 78 6.28 7.50 -5.67
N GLU A 79 6.52 7.29 -6.97
CA GLU A 79 5.80 8.04 -8.01
C GLU A 79 4.31 7.72 -7.99
N MET A 80 3.90 6.46 -7.79
CA MET A 80 2.50 6.09 -7.66
C MET A 80 1.83 6.75 -6.44
N PHE A 81 2.51 6.84 -5.31
CA PHE A 81 1.98 7.57 -4.14
C PHE A 81 1.83 9.07 -4.41
N LYS A 82 2.76 9.69 -5.14
CA LYS A 82 2.63 11.10 -5.55
C LYS A 82 1.43 11.32 -6.47
N ILE A 83 1.18 10.42 -7.41
CA ILE A 83 0.01 10.47 -8.29
C ILE A 83 -1.25 10.35 -7.44
N LEU A 84 -1.32 9.35 -6.56
CA LEU A 84 -2.48 9.17 -5.68
C LEU A 84 -2.75 10.40 -4.80
N SER A 85 -1.70 11.00 -4.24
CA SER A 85 -1.86 12.20 -3.39
C SER A 85 -2.46 13.40 -4.11
N LYS A 86 -2.31 13.49 -5.45
CA LYS A 86 -2.95 14.53 -6.26
C LYS A 86 -4.42 14.23 -6.53
N GLU A 87 -4.76 12.96 -6.77
CA GLU A 87 -6.13 12.52 -7.07
C GLU A 87 -6.99 12.36 -5.80
N ASN A 88 -6.40 11.84 -4.72
CA ASN A 88 -7.04 11.67 -3.42
C ASN A 88 -6.07 11.98 -2.27
N PRO A 89 -5.98 13.24 -1.81
CA PRO A 89 -5.09 13.63 -0.70
C PRO A 89 -5.41 12.94 0.63
N HIS A 90 -6.62 12.40 0.77
CA HIS A 90 -7.08 11.71 1.98
C HIS A 90 -6.77 10.21 1.98
N ALA A 91 -6.30 9.67 0.85
CA ALA A 91 -5.90 8.27 0.77
C ALA A 91 -4.72 7.96 1.68
N LEU A 92 -4.76 6.79 2.32
CA LEU A 92 -3.67 6.29 3.13
C LEU A 92 -2.67 5.51 2.25
N THR A 93 -1.39 5.86 2.36
CA THR A 93 -0.31 5.22 1.61
C THR A 93 0.53 4.32 2.51
N ILE A 94 0.71 3.07 2.11
CA ILE A 94 1.35 2.03 2.92
C ILE A 94 2.43 1.33 2.10
N TRP A 95 3.64 1.26 2.65
CA TRP A 95 4.65 0.32 2.16
C TRP A 95 4.72 -0.92 3.03
N GLY A 96 5.04 -2.06 2.41
CA GLY A 96 5.37 -3.31 3.08
C GLY A 96 6.56 -3.99 2.40
N GLY A 97 7.20 -4.91 3.11
CA GLY A 97 8.29 -5.71 2.56
C GLY A 97 9.66 -5.45 3.19
N PRO A 98 10.71 -6.13 2.66
CA PRO A 98 11.99 -6.24 3.36
C PRO A 98 12.92 -5.03 3.22
N ASN A 99 12.61 -4.06 2.36
CA ASN A 99 13.47 -2.91 2.10
C ASN A 99 13.27 -1.80 3.16
N PHE A 100 13.37 -2.18 4.42
CA PHE A 100 13.21 -1.29 5.58
C PHE A 100 14.38 -1.52 6.56
N PRO A 101 14.96 -0.47 7.14
CA PRO A 101 16.05 -0.61 8.11
C PRO A 101 15.66 -1.44 9.32
N ALA A 102 16.64 -2.10 9.94
CA ALA A 102 16.38 -2.94 11.10
C ALA A 102 16.35 -2.17 12.42
N ASP A 103 17.10 -1.07 12.53
CA ASP A 103 17.21 -0.27 13.74
C ASP A 103 16.28 0.95 13.73
N MET A 104 15.77 1.32 14.90
CA MET A 104 14.80 2.41 15.06
C MET A 104 15.28 3.77 14.53
N PRO A 105 16.51 4.24 14.79
CA PRO A 105 16.97 5.52 14.24
C PRO A 105 16.98 5.56 12.73
N SER A 106 17.41 4.46 12.09
CA SER A 106 17.43 4.35 10.62
C SER A 106 16.00 4.24 10.05
N GLN A 107 15.08 3.60 10.75
CA GLN A 107 13.65 3.55 10.39
C GLN A 107 13.04 4.95 10.39
N GLN A 108 13.27 5.74 11.44
CA GLN A 108 12.77 7.11 11.50
C GLN A 108 13.32 7.95 10.34
N LYS A 109 14.65 7.90 10.12
CA LYS A 109 15.27 8.59 8.99
C LYS A 109 14.67 8.14 7.65
N PHE A 110 14.43 6.83 7.47
CA PHE A 110 13.83 6.31 6.25
C PHE A 110 12.43 6.89 6.02
N MET A 111 11.60 6.99 7.05
CA MET A 111 10.27 7.57 6.94
C MET A 111 10.34 9.09 6.67
N ASP A 112 11.25 9.80 7.31
CA ASP A 112 11.46 11.24 7.09
C ASP A 112 11.92 11.56 5.65
N GLU A 113 12.69 10.66 5.03
CA GLU A 113 13.15 10.77 3.63
C GLU A 113 12.09 10.32 2.59
N ASN A 114 11.03 9.64 3.02
CA ASN A 114 9.98 9.09 2.15
C ASN A 114 8.59 9.57 2.60
N THR A 115 8.41 10.88 2.61
CA THR A 115 7.20 11.57 3.10
C THR A 115 5.92 11.25 2.32
N GLU A 116 6.04 10.59 1.17
CA GLU A 116 4.91 10.08 0.39
C GLU A 116 4.25 8.85 1.01
N VAL A 117 4.88 8.28 2.05
CA VAL A 117 4.43 7.07 2.73
C VAL A 117 3.94 7.40 4.13
N ASP A 118 2.69 7.07 4.41
CA ASP A 118 2.10 7.30 5.72
C ASP A 118 2.51 6.24 6.75
N ILE A 119 2.56 4.96 6.34
CA ILE A 119 2.83 3.82 7.23
C ILE A 119 3.74 2.80 6.54
N TYR A 120 4.61 2.15 7.33
CA TYR A 120 5.38 1.00 6.88
C TYR A 120 5.04 -0.26 7.68
N VAL A 121 4.79 -1.38 6.97
CA VAL A 121 4.54 -2.70 7.56
C VAL A 121 5.75 -3.61 7.26
N PRO A 122 6.66 -3.80 8.23
CA PRO A 122 7.98 -4.38 7.93
C PRO A 122 8.04 -5.90 7.77
N ILE A 123 7.21 -6.68 8.47
CA ILE A 123 7.39 -8.14 8.56
C ILE A 123 6.12 -8.90 8.21
N ASP A 124 5.11 -8.86 9.08
CA ASP A 124 3.83 -9.57 8.90
C ASP A 124 2.84 -8.71 8.13
N GLY A 125 2.87 -8.84 6.80
CA GLY A 125 2.02 -8.05 5.91
C GLY A 125 0.53 -8.30 6.14
N GLU A 126 0.12 -9.53 6.36
CA GLU A 126 -1.29 -9.93 6.52
C GLU A 126 -1.88 -9.34 7.80
N THR A 127 -1.22 -9.57 8.92
CA THR A 127 -1.69 -9.05 10.22
C THR A 127 -1.56 -7.54 10.29
N GLY A 128 -0.40 -7.00 9.94
CA GLY A 128 -0.12 -5.56 9.99
C GLY A 128 -1.09 -4.76 9.13
N PHE A 129 -1.22 -5.13 7.85
CA PHE A 129 -2.13 -4.43 6.93
C PHE A 129 -3.59 -4.56 7.36
N SER A 130 -4.04 -5.75 7.78
CA SER A 130 -5.42 -5.93 8.23
C SER A 130 -5.75 -5.12 9.50
N ASN A 131 -4.79 -4.92 10.40
CA ASN A 131 -4.99 -4.05 11.56
C ASN A 131 -5.14 -2.58 11.15
N ILE A 132 -4.38 -2.12 10.15
CA ILE A 132 -4.55 -0.78 9.56
C ILE A 132 -5.95 -0.64 8.95
N VAL A 133 -6.40 -1.62 8.16
CA VAL A 133 -7.76 -1.62 7.58
C VAL A 133 -8.83 -1.57 8.66
N LYS A 134 -8.66 -2.32 9.76
CA LYS A 134 -9.57 -2.26 10.91
C LYS A 134 -9.62 -0.84 11.51
N LYS A 135 -8.46 -0.21 11.72
CA LYS A 135 -8.39 1.18 12.21
C LYS A 135 -9.02 2.18 11.24
N ALA A 136 -8.91 1.94 9.93
CA ALA A 136 -9.56 2.79 8.92
C ALA A 136 -11.11 2.76 9.02
N PHE A 137 -11.71 1.63 9.42
CA PHE A 137 -13.15 1.59 9.70
C PHE A 137 -13.56 2.33 10.98
N GLU A 138 -12.64 2.50 11.91
CA GLU A 138 -12.86 3.11 13.22
C GLU A 138 -12.49 4.61 13.25
N SER A 139 -11.91 5.14 12.17
CA SER A 139 -11.35 6.50 12.08
C SER A 139 -12.01 7.32 10.97
N ASN A 140 -12.01 8.64 11.13
CA ASN A 140 -12.61 9.57 10.18
C ASN A 140 -11.57 10.25 9.26
N SER A 141 -10.29 10.11 9.55
CA SER A 141 -9.19 10.69 8.76
C SER A 141 -7.94 9.82 8.80
N LYS A 142 -7.03 10.01 7.84
CA LYS A 142 -5.76 9.30 7.83
C LYS A 142 -4.84 9.71 9.01
N GLU A 143 -4.95 10.92 9.49
CA GLU A 143 -4.23 11.41 10.67
C GLU A 143 -4.66 10.66 11.93
N GLU A 144 -5.96 10.42 12.07
CA GLU A 144 -6.52 9.63 13.16
C GLU A 144 -6.08 8.16 13.08
N ILE A 145 -6.05 7.57 11.87
CA ILE A 145 -5.53 6.22 11.66
C ILE A 145 -4.08 6.13 12.10
N LYS A 146 -3.23 7.07 11.65
CA LYS A 146 -1.79 7.11 11.99
C LYS A 146 -1.58 7.21 13.50
N LYS A 147 -2.32 8.05 14.19
CA LYS A 147 -2.27 8.18 15.65
C LYS A 147 -2.66 6.88 16.35
N ASN A 148 -3.75 6.25 15.93
CA ASN A 148 -4.30 5.04 16.56
C ASN A 148 -3.45 3.77 16.31
N ILE A 149 -2.45 3.82 15.43
CA ILE A 149 -1.51 2.72 15.19
C ILE A 149 -0.30 2.81 16.12
N LEU A 150 0.05 4.03 16.56
CA LEU A 150 1.19 4.28 17.44
C LEU A 150 0.85 4.07 18.94
N ASP A 151 -0.43 3.99 19.28
CA ASP A 151 -0.95 3.66 20.61
C ASP A 151 -1.25 2.15 20.73
#